data_992145e68bb14316013f4d8d5b8db80f
#
_entry.id   992145e68bb14316013f4d8d5b8db80f
#
_cell.length_a   1.000
_cell.length_b   1.000
_cell.length_c   1.000
_cell.angle_alpha   90.00
_cell.angle_beta   90.00
_cell.angle_gamma   90.00
#
_symmetry.space_group_name_H-M   'P 1'
#
loop_
_entity.id
_entity.type
_entity.pdbx_description
1 polymer ?
#
loop_
_entity_poly.entity_id
_entity_poly.type
_entity_poly.pdbx_seq_one_letter_code
_entity_poly.pdbx_strand_id
1 'polypeptide(L)'
;MIEQDGAISPENTLFVMLCFEGPDVYSTAGGLGTRVTELSEALATEGYTTYLFFIGDPTKAATETRVEGRLILKRWSQWVSKYYLNGVYDGEEQKLYDFNDSVPYHIYNEIVRPAVAQGKTVVIMGEDWHTAEAMCRTSDMLNWFGVRQKVLMLWNLNSLMSLHRINWGRLNYVTTICTVSKYMKHRMWSYGVNPLVIPNGIPTRHLNPVNEDAVKRLREIGRQGDPRRLFLFKIGRFDPDKRWMMAVEAVARLKHSGYPVTLYVRGGIEPHGADVLRHAYNIGLTIQDVVAQRPTLEQCLDAMANAGPADIYNLRFFLPEEFVRTIYAAADATLANSGHEPFGLVALEVMAAQGIAVTGSTGEDYAISFENAIVTETDDPDEIVGYLLYLRRHPEEQERIRCAGRNTAEQFLWSQVIENLVGKLEFLARKQDIRF
;
A
#
# COMPACT_ATOMS: atom_id res chain seq x y z
N MET A 1 6.09 -32.99 28.97
CA MET A 1 6.64 -32.87 27.63
C MET A 1 5.54 -32.20 26.80
N ILE A 2 5.73 -30.97 26.40
CA ILE A 2 4.86 -30.32 25.41
C ILE A 2 5.29 -30.96 24.10
N GLU A 3 4.47 -31.87 23.57
CA GLU A 3 4.63 -32.34 22.20
C GLU A 3 4.72 -31.10 21.31
N GLN A 4 5.75 -31.02 20.48
CA GLN A 4 5.85 -30.00 19.46
C GLN A 4 4.69 -30.25 18.48
N ASP A 5 3.57 -29.55 18.68
CA ASP A 5 2.57 -29.41 17.64
C ASP A 5 3.30 -28.83 16.44
N GLY A 6 3.10 -29.42 15.26
CA GLY A 6 3.81 -29.00 14.04
C GLY A 6 3.62 -27.49 13.78
N ALA A 7 4.60 -26.87 13.13
CA ALA A 7 4.52 -25.47 12.74
C ALA A 7 3.72 -25.31 11.43
N ILE A 8 3.14 -24.15 11.20
CA ILE A 8 2.55 -23.78 9.89
C ILE A 8 3.66 -23.78 8.83
N SER A 9 3.44 -24.54 7.77
CA SER A 9 4.39 -24.67 6.66
C SER A 9 3.68 -24.76 5.29
N PRO A 10 4.40 -24.56 4.19
CA PRO A 10 3.83 -24.71 2.84
C PRO A 10 3.26 -26.11 2.54
N GLU A 11 3.76 -27.14 3.21
CA GLU A 11 3.31 -28.54 3.01
C GLU A 11 1.95 -28.81 3.64
N ASN A 12 1.66 -28.18 4.78
CA ASN A 12 0.46 -28.45 5.57
C ASN A 12 -0.58 -27.32 5.55
N THR A 13 -0.29 -26.17 4.93
CA THR A 13 -1.17 -25.00 4.95
C THR A 13 -1.30 -24.37 3.58
N LEU A 14 -2.48 -23.89 3.24
CA LEU A 14 -2.75 -23.07 2.07
C LEU A 14 -3.54 -21.81 2.43
N PHE A 15 -3.43 -20.79 1.57
CA PHE A 15 -4.10 -19.51 1.75
C PHE A 15 -5.19 -19.28 0.71
N VAL A 16 -6.30 -18.68 1.15
CA VAL A 16 -7.39 -18.20 0.31
C VAL A 16 -7.62 -16.74 0.66
N MET A 17 -7.31 -15.84 -0.25
CA MET A 17 -7.52 -14.41 -0.08
C MET A 17 -8.77 -13.96 -0.86
N LEU A 18 -9.62 -13.19 -0.20
CA LEU A 18 -10.80 -12.57 -0.77
C LEU A 18 -10.60 -11.06 -0.78
N CYS A 19 -10.75 -10.46 -1.94
CA CYS A 19 -10.71 -9.01 -2.08
C CYS A 19 -11.63 -8.56 -3.22
N PHE A 20 -12.07 -7.32 -3.17
CA PHE A 20 -12.80 -6.73 -4.29
C PHE A 20 -11.83 -6.24 -5.37
N GLU A 21 -10.70 -5.65 -4.97
CA GLU A 21 -9.61 -5.27 -5.86
C GLU A 21 -8.64 -6.44 -6.13
N GLY A 22 -7.83 -6.31 -7.18
CA GLY A 22 -6.85 -7.32 -7.57
C GLY A 22 -5.81 -6.82 -8.57
N PRO A 23 -4.98 -7.72 -9.13
CA PRO A 23 -3.80 -7.37 -9.94
C PRO A 23 -4.11 -6.89 -11.37
N ASP A 24 -5.34 -7.00 -11.84
CA ASP A 24 -5.68 -6.50 -13.17
C ASP A 24 -5.82 -4.99 -13.18
N VAL A 25 -5.48 -4.33 -14.28
CA VAL A 25 -5.69 -2.88 -14.46
C VAL A 25 -7.15 -2.49 -14.23
N TYR A 26 -8.08 -3.34 -14.66
CA TYR A 26 -9.51 -3.19 -14.40
C TYR A 26 -9.86 -3.25 -12.90
N SER A 27 -9.13 -4.04 -12.14
CA SER A 27 -9.43 -4.38 -10.75
C SER A 27 -8.65 -3.55 -9.72
N THR A 28 -7.63 -2.82 -10.15
CA THR A 28 -6.79 -2.01 -9.26
C THR A 28 -7.29 -0.57 -9.23
N ALA A 29 -7.68 -0.09 -8.06
CA ALA A 29 -8.07 1.31 -7.87
C ALA A 29 -7.19 2.06 -6.87
N GLY A 30 -6.46 1.35 -6.00
CA GLY A 30 -5.64 2.00 -4.99
C GLY A 30 -4.71 1.05 -4.24
N GLY A 31 -4.34 1.44 -3.02
CA GLY A 31 -3.42 0.70 -2.17
C GLY A 31 -3.91 -0.69 -1.77
N LEU A 32 -5.22 -0.92 -1.77
CA LEU A 32 -5.80 -2.24 -1.49
C LEU A 32 -5.42 -3.26 -2.57
N GLY A 33 -5.57 -2.90 -3.85
CA GLY A 33 -5.18 -3.75 -4.98
C GLY A 33 -3.69 -4.07 -4.97
N THR A 34 -2.84 -3.08 -4.64
CA THR A 34 -1.40 -3.27 -4.48
C THR A 34 -1.11 -4.25 -3.34
N ARG A 35 -1.69 -4.02 -2.15
CA ARG A 35 -1.50 -4.91 -1.00
C ARG A 35 -1.83 -6.37 -1.33
N VAL A 36 -3.02 -6.64 -1.84
CA VAL A 36 -3.46 -8.04 -2.04
C VAL A 36 -2.65 -8.73 -3.14
N THR A 37 -2.24 -7.98 -4.16
CA THR A 37 -1.37 -8.48 -5.21
C THR A 37 0.00 -8.88 -4.64
N GLU A 38 0.64 -7.98 -3.93
CA GLU A 38 1.98 -8.20 -3.39
C GLU A 38 2.00 -9.24 -2.27
N LEU A 39 1.02 -9.23 -1.36
CA LEU A 39 0.92 -10.24 -0.30
C LEU A 39 0.67 -11.63 -0.86
N SER A 40 -0.23 -11.77 -1.86
CA SER A 40 -0.50 -13.07 -2.47
C SER A 40 0.70 -13.61 -3.25
N GLU A 41 1.43 -12.75 -3.96
CA GLU A 41 2.67 -13.11 -4.65
C GLU A 41 3.77 -13.50 -3.65
N ALA A 42 3.90 -12.76 -2.55
CA ALA A 42 4.88 -13.05 -1.51
C ALA A 42 4.59 -14.39 -0.79
N LEU A 43 3.34 -14.65 -0.41
CA LEU A 43 2.94 -15.93 0.17
C LEU A 43 3.28 -17.10 -0.76
N ALA A 44 2.99 -16.95 -2.06
CA ALA A 44 3.32 -17.97 -3.06
C ALA A 44 4.84 -18.12 -3.25
N THR A 45 5.61 -17.05 -3.16
CA THR A 45 7.08 -17.06 -3.22
C THR A 45 7.69 -17.75 -2.01
N GLU A 46 7.11 -17.59 -0.83
CA GLU A 46 7.47 -18.33 0.40
C GLU A 46 7.01 -19.81 0.36
N GLY A 47 6.41 -20.26 -0.75
CA GLY A 47 6.08 -21.66 -1.00
C GLY A 47 4.62 -22.03 -0.76
N TYR A 48 3.81 -21.16 -0.17
CA TYR A 48 2.41 -21.46 0.13
C TYR A 48 1.52 -21.48 -1.13
N THR A 49 0.72 -22.51 -1.30
CA THR A 49 -0.37 -22.47 -2.30
C THR A 49 -1.36 -21.39 -1.90
N THR A 50 -1.53 -20.38 -2.75
CA THR A 50 -2.32 -19.19 -2.47
C THR A 50 -3.34 -18.94 -3.57
N TYR A 51 -4.60 -18.82 -3.18
CA TYR A 51 -5.71 -18.43 -4.06
C TYR A 51 -6.07 -16.98 -3.79
N LEU A 52 -6.21 -16.18 -4.84
CA LEU A 52 -6.71 -14.79 -4.75
C LEU A 52 -7.99 -14.66 -5.57
N PHE A 53 -9.12 -14.46 -4.87
CA PHE A 53 -10.43 -14.15 -5.47
C PHE A 53 -10.64 -12.65 -5.51
N PHE A 54 -10.94 -12.11 -6.70
CA PHE A 54 -11.15 -10.68 -6.89
C PHE A 54 -12.10 -10.42 -8.07
N ILE A 55 -12.65 -9.19 -8.14
CA ILE A 55 -13.50 -8.80 -9.26
C ILE A 55 -12.65 -8.70 -10.53
N GLY A 56 -12.89 -9.60 -11.46
CA GLY A 56 -12.03 -9.83 -12.60
C GLY A 56 -12.31 -8.93 -13.80
N ASP A 57 -11.26 -8.69 -14.57
CA ASP A 57 -11.35 -8.13 -15.92
C ASP A 57 -12.15 -9.09 -16.82
N PRO A 58 -13.26 -8.63 -17.43
CA PRO A 58 -14.12 -9.49 -18.24
C PRO A 58 -13.46 -10.00 -19.53
N THR A 59 -12.32 -9.43 -19.92
CA THR A 59 -11.59 -9.81 -21.14
C THR A 59 -10.50 -10.86 -20.91
N LYS A 60 -10.18 -11.15 -19.65
CA LYS A 60 -9.12 -12.09 -19.26
C LYS A 60 -9.69 -13.47 -18.91
N ALA A 61 -8.81 -14.49 -18.90
CA ALA A 61 -9.17 -15.83 -18.45
C ALA A 61 -9.64 -15.81 -16.98
N ALA A 62 -10.67 -16.57 -16.64
CA ALA A 62 -11.24 -16.63 -15.30
C ALA A 62 -10.23 -17.14 -14.24
N THR A 63 -9.32 -17.99 -14.66
CA THR A 63 -8.23 -18.49 -13.79
C THR A 63 -6.89 -18.29 -14.48
N GLU A 64 -5.91 -17.84 -13.70
CA GLU A 64 -4.52 -17.69 -14.12
C GLU A 64 -3.61 -18.21 -13.01
N THR A 65 -2.52 -18.85 -13.36
CA THR A 65 -1.52 -19.32 -12.38
C THR A 65 -0.22 -18.56 -12.56
N ARG A 66 0.40 -18.17 -11.45
CA ARG A 66 1.69 -17.48 -11.37
C ARG A 66 2.59 -18.16 -10.35
N VAL A 67 3.82 -17.69 -10.21
CA VAL A 67 4.78 -18.13 -9.19
C VAL A 67 4.88 -19.67 -9.20
N GLU A 68 5.30 -20.23 -10.33
CA GLU A 68 5.47 -21.69 -10.51
C GLU A 68 4.22 -22.52 -10.16
N GLY A 69 3.02 -21.94 -10.39
CA GLY A 69 1.75 -22.61 -10.12
C GLY A 69 1.21 -22.47 -8.70
N ARG A 70 1.95 -21.78 -7.81
CA ARG A 70 1.54 -21.62 -6.40
C ARG A 70 0.56 -20.47 -6.18
N LEU A 71 0.55 -19.43 -7.00
CA LEU A 71 -0.45 -18.37 -6.97
C LEU A 71 -1.54 -18.65 -8.00
N ILE A 72 -2.76 -18.83 -7.54
CA ILE A 72 -3.94 -19.07 -8.36
C ILE A 72 -4.86 -17.85 -8.28
N LEU A 73 -4.90 -17.05 -9.35
CA LEU A 73 -5.78 -15.92 -9.51
C LEU A 73 -7.16 -16.40 -9.97
N LYS A 74 -8.20 -16.02 -9.26
CA LYS A 74 -9.61 -16.33 -9.55
C LYS A 74 -10.35 -15.03 -9.83
N ARG A 75 -10.55 -14.72 -11.12
CA ARG A 75 -11.32 -13.55 -11.58
C ARG A 75 -12.80 -13.86 -11.44
N TRP A 76 -13.42 -13.22 -10.47
CA TRP A 76 -14.82 -13.43 -10.13
C TRP A 76 -15.72 -12.36 -10.75
N SER A 77 -17.04 -12.62 -10.79
CA SER A 77 -18.08 -11.70 -11.29
C SER A 77 -17.83 -11.14 -12.71
N GLN A 78 -17.04 -11.86 -13.54
CA GLN A 78 -16.73 -11.41 -14.91
C GLN A 78 -17.96 -11.26 -15.79
N TRP A 79 -18.99 -12.09 -15.59
CA TRP A 79 -20.25 -12.01 -16.32
C TRP A 79 -21.03 -10.72 -16.01
N VAL A 80 -20.88 -10.16 -14.79
CA VAL A 80 -21.38 -8.84 -14.40
C VAL A 80 -20.49 -7.75 -14.98
N SER A 81 -19.15 -7.90 -14.81
CA SER A 81 -18.15 -6.93 -15.27
C SER A 81 -18.23 -6.60 -16.77
N LYS A 82 -18.78 -7.53 -17.60
CA LYS A 82 -19.03 -7.28 -19.03
C LYS A 82 -19.96 -6.08 -19.32
N TYR A 83 -20.82 -5.75 -18.36
CA TYR A 83 -21.77 -4.63 -18.47
C TYR A 83 -21.25 -3.35 -17.82
N TYR A 84 -20.13 -3.41 -17.11
CA TYR A 84 -19.58 -2.33 -16.28
C TYR A 84 -18.07 -2.21 -16.54
N LEU A 85 -17.69 -1.48 -17.60
CA LEU A 85 -16.34 -1.52 -18.16
C LEU A 85 -15.38 -0.48 -17.55
N ASN A 86 -15.87 0.45 -16.72
CA ASN A 86 -15.05 1.54 -16.17
C ASN A 86 -14.24 1.17 -14.92
N GLY A 87 -14.09 -0.13 -14.63
CA GLY A 87 -13.29 -0.64 -13.53
C GLY A 87 -14.09 -1.35 -12.44
N VAL A 88 -13.38 -1.71 -11.37
CA VAL A 88 -13.89 -2.61 -10.32
C VAL A 88 -15.13 -2.08 -9.61
N TYR A 89 -15.22 -0.77 -9.36
CA TYR A 89 -16.33 -0.13 -8.64
C TYR A 89 -17.50 0.30 -9.53
N ASP A 90 -17.37 0.22 -10.85
CA ASP A 90 -18.50 0.39 -11.77
C ASP A 90 -19.43 -0.83 -11.66
N GLY A 91 -20.71 -0.61 -11.32
CA GLY A 91 -21.65 -1.70 -11.01
C GLY A 91 -21.30 -2.45 -9.71
N GLU A 92 -20.80 -1.75 -8.71
CA GLU A 92 -20.31 -2.29 -7.42
C GLU A 92 -21.35 -3.21 -6.76
N GLU A 93 -22.61 -2.80 -6.63
CA GLU A 93 -23.64 -3.56 -5.92
C GLU A 93 -23.94 -4.90 -6.58
N GLN A 94 -24.01 -4.94 -7.90
CA GLN A 94 -24.27 -6.18 -8.64
C GLN A 94 -23.11 -7.17 -8.54
N LYS A 95 -21.88 -6.67 -8.61
CA LYS A 95 -20.66 -7.48 -8.42
C LYS A 95 -20.55 -7.99 -7.00
N LEU A 96 -20.84 -7.12 -6.03
CA LEU A 96 -20.83 -7.46 -4.61
C LEU A 96 -21.86 -8.56 -4.28
N TYR A 97 -23.07 -8.45 -4.85
CA TYR A 97 -24.09 -9.49 -4.68
C TYR A 97 -23.62 -10.84 -5.21
N ASP A 98 -23.15 -10.90 -6.45
CA ASP A 98 -22.64 -12.13 -7.06
C ASP A 98 -21.45 -12.71 -6.29
N PHE A 99 -20.50 -11.85 -5.89
CA PHE A 99 -19.33 -12.26 -5.11
C PHE A 99 -19.73 -12.91 -3.79
N ASN A 100 -20.59 -12.26 -3.02
CA ASN A 100 -21.04 -12.73 -1.70
C ASN A 100 -21.90 -13.99 -1.78
N ASP A 101 -22.62 -14.19 -2.88
CA ASP A 101 -23.49 -15.34 -3.06
C ASP A 101 -22.76 -16.60 -3.52
N SER A 102 -21.83 -16.45 -4.46
CA SER A 102 -21.23 -17.60 -5.18
C SER A 102 -19.83 -17.98 -4.69
N VAL A 103 -18.99 -17.03 -4.22
CA VAL A 103 -17.62 -17.32 -3.76
C VAL A 103 -17.60 -18.31 -2.59
N PRO A 104 -18.44 -18.20 -1.54
CA PRO A 104 -18.41 -19.13 -0.41
C PRO A 104 -18.59 -20.60 -0.82
N TYR A 105 -19.49 -20.86 -1.76
CA TYR A 105 -19.75 -22.20 -2.27
C TYR A 105 -18.55 -22.78 -3.01
N HIS A 106 -17.90 -21.96 -3.85
CA HIS A 106 -16.71 -22.38 -4.60
C HIS A 106 -15.53 -22.66 -3.66
N ILE A 107 -15.30 -21.80 -2.67
CA ILE A 107 -14.23 -22.01 -1.67
C ILE A 107 -14.40 -23.34 -0.95
N TYR A 108 -15.61 -23.64 -0.48
CA TYR A 108 -15.87 -24.89 0.22
C TYR A 108 -15.62 -26.09 -0.69
N ASN A 109 -16.26 -26.15 -1.87
CA ASN A 109 -16.24 -27.34 -2.70
C ASN A 109 -14.88 -27.60 -3.37
N GLU A 110 -14.24 -26.53 -3.89
CA GLU A 110 -13.06 -26.67 -4.72
C GLU A 110 -11.74 -26.53 -3.96
N ILE A 111 -11.79 -25.95 -2.75
CA ILE A 111 -10.55 -25.67 -2.01
C ILE A 111 -10.58 -26.32 -0.62
N VAL A 112 -11.53 -25.93 0.25
CA VAL A 112 -11.49 -26.38 1.66
C VAL A 112 -11.74 -27.87 1.79
N ARG A 113 -12.78 -28.41 1.13
CA ARG A 113 -13.12 -29.82 1.23
C ARG A 113 -11.97 -30.74 0.80
N PRO A 114 -11.32 -30.55 -0.37
CA PRO A 114 -10.19 -31.38 -0.77
C PRO A 114 -8.94 -31.16 0.10
N ALA A 115 -8.67 -29.93 0.56
CA ALA A 115 -7.54 -29.62 1.42
C ALA A 115 -7.65 -30.31 2.79
N VAL A 116 -8.83 -30.21 3.43
CA VAL A 116 -9.11 -30.85 4.71
C VAL A 116 -9.07 -32.38 4.60
N ALA A 117 -9.52 -32.94 3.48
CA ALA A 117 -9.42 -34.39 3.22
C ALA A 117 -7.97 -34.87 3.08
N GLN A 118 -7.04 -33.97 2.71
CA GLN A 118 -5.58 -34.22 2.67
C GLN A 118 -4.88 -33.89 3.99
N GLY A 119 -5.61 -33.54 5.04
CA GLY A 119 -5.02 -33.15 6.34
C GLY A 119 -4.43 -31.75 6.37
N LYS A 120 -4.69 -30.90 5.35
CA LYS A 120 -4.17 -29.53 5.30
C LYS A 120 -5.07 -28.55 6.03
N THR A 121 -4.43 -27.55 6.64
CA THR A 121 -5.10 -26.39 7.20
C THR A 121 -5.33 -25.35 6.11
N VAL A 122 -6.49 -24.68 6.14
CA VAL A 122 -6.82 -23.60 5.24
C VAL A 122 -6.89 -22.29 6.02
N VAL A 123 -6.18 -21.27 5.55
CA VAL A 123 -6.26 -19.89 6.05
C VAL A 123 -7.06 -19.07 5.06
N ILE A 124 -8.21 -18.55 5.48
CA ILE A 124 -9.04 -17.66 4.66
C ILE A 124 -8.89 -16.23 5.18
N MET A 125 -8.47 -15.31 4.31
CA MET A 125 -8.26 -13.90 4.61
C MET A 125 -9.18 -13.04 3.76
N GLY A 126 -10.13 -12.33 4.37
CA GLY A 126 -10.96 -11.34 3.69
C GLY A 126 -10.36 -9.94 3.84
N GLU A 127 -10.35 -9.18 2.77
CA GLU A 127 -9.80 -7.82 2.73
C GLU A 127 -10.89 -6.79 2.46
N ASP A 128 -11.04 -5.84 3.37
CA ASP A 128 -11.95 -4.70 3.38
C ASP A 128 -13.46 -5.07 3.38
N TRP A 129 -14.32 -4.05 3.54
CA TRP A 129 -15.75 -4.19 3.84
C TRP A 129 -16.53 -5.03 2.84
N HIS A 130 -16.13 -5.02 1.57
CA HIS A 130 -16.78 -5.77 0.50
C HIS A 130 -16.80 -7.29 0.76
N THR A 131 -15.80 -7.80 1.48
CA THR A 131 -15.65 -9.24 1.73
C THR A 131 -16.30 -9.71 3.03
N ALA A 132 -16.79 -8.79 3.87
CA ALA A 132 -17.32 -9.11 5.19
C ALA A 132 -18.47 -10.10 5.15
N GLU A 133 -19.44 -9.93 4.24
CA GLU A 133 -20.56 -10.85 4.11
C GLU A 133 -20.14 -12.20 3.52
N ALA A 134 -19.23 -12.22 2.52
CA ALA A 134 -18.67 -13.45 1.97
C ALA A 134 -17.96 -14.28 3.05
N MET A 135 -17.20 -13.63 3.95
CA MET A 135 -16.56 -14.29 5.10
C MET A 135 -17.58 -14.90 6.04
N CYS A 136 -18.65 -14.17 6.37
CA CYS A 136 -19.72 -14.68 7.22
C CYS A 136 -20.42 -15.90 6.59
N ARG A 137 -20.79 -15.83 5.33
CA ARG A 137 -21.42 -16.95 4.60
C ARG A 137 -20.50 -18.15 4.45
N THR A 138 -19.22 -17.89 4.21
CA THR A 138 -18.21 -18.97 4.18
C THR A 138 -18.16 -19.69 5.52
N SER A 139 -18.12 -18.96 6.64
CA SER A 139 -18.12 -19.56 7.98
C SER A 139 -19.38 -20.40 8.24
N ASP A 140 -20.56 -19.91 7.87
CA ASP A 140 -21.83 -20.64 8.02
C ASP A 140 -21.78 -21.95 7.24
N MET A 141 -21.31 -21.91 6.00
CA MET A 141 -21.17 -23.10 5.14
C MET A 141 -20.17 -24.11 5.73
N LEU A 142 -19.02 -23.64 6.22
CA LEU A 142 -18.03 -24.51 6.85
C LEU A 142 -18.57 -25.17 8.12
N ASN A 143 -19.40 -24.45 8.91
CA ASN A 143 -20.11 -25.01 10.07
C ASN A 143 -21.12 -26.05 9.64
N TRP A 144 -21.91 -25.78 8.60
CA TRP A 144 -22.91 -26.72 8.08
C TRP A 144 -22.31 -28.05 7.67
N PHE A 145 -21.11 -28.01 7.06
CA PHE A 145 -20.38 -29.20 6.65
C PHE A 145 -19.41 -29.77 7.71
N GLY A 146 -19.39 -29.22 8.91
CA GLY A 146 -18.59 -29.71 10.04
C GLY A 146 -17.07 -29.55 9.92
N VAL A 147 -16.60 -28.64 9.08
CA VAL A 147 -15.15 -28.41 8.84
C VAL A 147 -14.64 -27.06 9.33
N ARG A 148 -15.51 -26.24 9.93
CA ARG A 148 -15.15 -24.87 10.37
C ARG A 148 -13.93 -24.84 11.31
N GLN A 149 -13.80 -25.80 12.20
CA GLN A 149 -12.71 -25.88 13.18
C GLN A 149 -11.34 -26.19 12.57
N LYS A 150 -11.29 -26.61 11.30
CA LYS A 150 -10.04 -26.85 10.57
C LYS A 150 -9.61 -25.68 9.68
N VAL A 151 -10.30 -24.55 9.78
CA VAL A 151 -10.06 -23.37 8.95
C VAL A 151 -9.81 -22.16 9.82
N LEU A 152 -8.68 -21.48 9.63
CA LEU A 152 -8.39 -20.18 10.23
C LEU A 152 -9.03 -19.09 9.36
N MET A 153 -9.80 -18.20 9.96
CA MET A 153 -10.49 -17.12 9.25
C MET A 153 -10.08 -15.76 9.83
N LEU A 154 -9.47 -14.95 9.00
CA LEU A 154 -9.07 -13.58 9.32
C LEU A 154 -9.81 -12.61 8.41
N TRP A 155 -10.14 -11.43 8.92
CA TRP A 155 -10.68 -10.36 8.11
C TRP A 155 -9.96 -9.06 8.43
N ASN A 156 -9.42 -8.39 7.39
CA ASN A 156 -8.52 -7.26 7.52
C ASN A 156 -9.16 -5.99 6.97
N LEU A 157 -9.09 -4.90 7.74
CA LEU A 157 -9.59 -3.59 7.35
C LEU A 157 -8.44 -2.71 6.85
N ASN A 158 -8.56 -2.20 5.63
CA ASN A 158 -7.59 -1.32 4.98
C ASN A 158 -8.04 0.13 4.90
N SER A 159 -9.36 0.39 4.98
CA SER A 159 -9.92 1.73 4.87
C SER A 159 -11.06 1.96 5.87
N LEU A 160 -11.34 3.24 6.16
CA LEU A 160 -12.47 3.60 7.02
C LEU A 160 -13.77 3.82 6.22
N MET A 161 -13.78 3.44 4.94
CA MET A 161 -14.95 3.63 4.08
C MET A 161 -16.00 2.57 4.35
N SER A 162 -17.26 2.96 4.24
CA SER A 162 -18.43 2.06 4.26
C SER A 162 -18.56 1.13 5.47
N LEU A 163 -17.95 1.46 6.60
CA LEU A 163 -17.96 0.63 7.83
C LEU A 163 -19.36 0.42 8.40
N HIS A 164 -20.31 1.30 8.09
CA HIS A 164 -21.72 1.16 8.45
C HIS A 164 -22.43 -0.01 7.75
N ARG A 165 -21.84 -0.56 6.68
CA ARG A 165 -22.34 -1.72 5.93
C ARG A 165 -21.93 -3.05 6.55
N ILE A 166 -21.04 -3.05 7.55
CA ILE A 166 -20.51 -4.25 8.18
C ILE A 166 -21.39 -4.65 9.36
N ASN A 167 -21.83 -5.90 9.39
CA ASN A 167 -22.38 -6.51 10.59
C ASN A 167 -21.24 -6.93 11.53
N TRP A 168 -20.75 -5.98 12.34
CA TRP A 168 -19.62 -6.17 13.22
C TRP A 168 -19.79 -7.34 14.20
N GLY A 169 -21.00 -7.52 14.75
CA GLY A 169 -21.29 -8.60 15.68
C GLY A 169 -21.07 -9.97 15.05
N ARG A 170 -21.61 -10.17 13.84
CA ARG A 170 -21.48 -11.43 13.11
C ARG A 170 -20.03 -11.64 12.64
N LEU A 171 -19.42 -10.62 12.05
CA LEU A 171 -18.06 -10.71 11.53
C LEU A 171 -17.04 -11.03 12.64
N ASN A 172 -17.13 -10.33 13.77
CA ASN A 172 -16.24 -10.57 14.93
C ASN A 172 -16.44 -11.94 15.57
N TYR A 173 -17.65 -12.52 15.45
CA TYR A 173 -17.91 -13.87 15.92
C TYR A 173 -17.27 -14.95 15.03
N VAL A 174 -17.23 -14.74 13.72
CA VAL A 174 -16.79 -15.77 12.76
C VAL A 174 -15.34 -15.63 12.33
N THR A 175 -14.71 -14.47 12.51
CA THR A 175 -13.33 -14.19 12.07
C THR A 175 -12.49 -13.58 13.19
N THR A 176 -11.16 -13.71 13.08
CA THR A 176 -10.23 -12.83 13.79
C THR A 176 -10.10 -11.55 13.00
N ILE A 177 -10.51 -10.42 13.59
CA ILE A 177 -10.41 -9.13 12.94
C ILE A 177 -8.97 -8.62 13.00
N CYS A 178 -8.48 -8.14 11.84
CA CYS A 178 -7.15 -7.58 11.65
C CYS A 178 -7.25 -6.18 11.02
N THR A 179 -6.14 -5.46 11.04
CA THR A 179 -5.99 -4.19 10.34
C THR A 179 -4.53 -3.93 10.02
N VAL A 180 -4.26 -2.89 9.21
CA VAL A 180 -2.93 -2.64 8.65
C VAL A 180 -2.02 -1.78 9.51
N SER A 181 -2.54 -1.11 10.54
CA SER A 181 -1.75 -0.19 11.37
C SER A 181 -2.32 0.00 12.78
N LYS A 182 -1.51 0.53 13.68
CA LYS A 182 -1.96 0.97 15.03
C LYS A 182 -2.97 2.11 14.91
N TYR A 183 -2.76 3.06 13.99
CA TYR A 183 -3.73 4.12 13.69
C TYR A 183 -5.11 3.53 13.36
N MET A 184 -5.18 2.61 12.42
CA MET A 184 -6.43 1.94 12.07
C MET A 184 -7.01 1.15 13.25
N LYS A 185 -6.18 0.45 14.01
CA LYS A 185 -6.60 -0.26 15.22
C LYS A 185 -7.29 0.66 16.23
N HIS A 186 -6.71 1.83 16.51
CA HIS A 186 -7.30 2.82 17.44
C HIS A 186 -8.64 3.35 16.90
N ARG A 187 -8.76 3.57 15.59
CA ARG A 187 -10.03 3.96 14.95
C ARG A 187 -11.09 2.89 15.07
N MET A 188 -10.72 1.60 15.04
CA MET A 188 -11.66 0.48 15.12
C MET A 188 -12.20 0.24 16.54
N TRP A 189 -11.57 0.74 17.58
CA TRP A 189 -12.09 0.65 18.94
C TRP A 189 -13.48 1.28 19.08
N SER A 190 -13.80 2.33 18.33
CA SER A 190 -15.13 2.94 18.32
C SER A 190 -16.24 2.02 17.78
N TYR A 191 -15.87 0.95 17.08
CA TYR A 191 -16.79 -0.09 16.60
C TYR A 191 -16.85 -1.32 17.53
N GLY A 192 -16.22 -1.24 18.71
CA GLY A 192 -16.20 -2.31 19.70
C GLY A 192 -15.29 -3.50 19.35
N VAL A 193 -14.34 -3.31 18.43
CA VAL A 193 -13.40 -4.36 18.02
C VAL A 193 -11.95 -3.97 18.35
N ASN A 194 -11.14 -4.98 18.72
CA ASN A 194 -9.73 -4.81 19.01
C ASN A 194 -8.89 -5.70 18.08
N PRO A 195 -8.56 -5.21 16.87
CA PRO A 195 -7.95 -6.02 15.82
C PRO A 195 -6.49 -6.37 16.10
N LEU A 196 -6.00 -7.45 15.51
CA LEU A 196 -4.59 -7.70 15.32
C LEU A 196 -4.05 -6.76 14.23
N VAL A 197 -2.80 -6.33 14.36
CA VAL A 197 -2.14 -5.54 13.31
C VAL A 197 -1.33 -6.48 12.42
N ILE A 198 -1.64 -6.48 11.10
CA ILE A 198 -0.87 -7.14 10.05
C ILE A 198 -0.49 -6.03 9.06
N PRO A 199 0.69 -5.43 9.18
CA PRO A 199 1.06 -4.26 8.39
C PRO A 199 1.15 -4.57 6.90
N ASN A 200 1.19 -3.52 6.07
CA ASN A 200 1.61 -3.67 4.70
C ASN A 200 3.12 -3.94 4.66
N GLY A 201 3.51 -4.80 3.73
CA GLY A 201 4.91 -4.98 3.39
C GLY A 201 5.29 -4.20 2.13
N ILE A 202 6.58 -4.22 1.83
CA ILE A 202 7.14 -3.80 0.56
C ILE A 202 7.90 -4.95 -0.09
N PRO A 203 7.90 -5.05 -1.42
CA PRO A 203 8.69 -6.05 -2.13
C PRO A 203 10.19 -5.81 -1.98
N THR A 204 10.98 -6.88 -1.96
CA THR A 204 12.45 -6.82 -1.87
C THR A 204 13.08 -5.96 -2.97
N ARG A 205 12.46 -5.83 -4.14
CA ARG A 205 12.93 -4.99 -5.24
C ARG A 205 13.05 -3.50 -4.87
N HIS A 206 12.30 -3.01 -3.86
CA HIS A 206 12.46 -1.63 -3.35
C HIS A 206 13.80 -1.42 -2.66
N LEU A 207 14.42 -2.48 -2.19
CA LEU A 207 15.77 -2.45 -1.59
C LEU A 207 16.90 -2.55 -2.63
N ASN A 208 16.61 -2.78 -3.91
CA ASN A 208 17.66 -2.85 -4.93
C ASN A 208 18.44 -1.53 -5.00
N PRO A 209 19.76 -1.58 -5.15
CA PRO A 209 20.57 -0.39 -5.30
C PRO A 209 20.06 0.51 -6.42
N VAL A 210 20.13 1.82 -6.21
CA VAL A 210 19.85 2.82 -7.25
C VAL A 210 21.11 3.11 -8.04
N ASN A 211 20.97 3.53 -9.30
CA ASN A 211 22.09 3.98 -10.11
C ASN A 211 22.61 5.32 -9.59
N GLU A 212 23.80 5.34 -9.02
CA GLU A 212 24.40 6.55 -8.41
C GLU A 212 24.59 7.70 -9.40
N ASP A 213 24.94 7.41 -10.66
CA ASP A 213 25.11 8.43 -11.68
C ASP A 213 23.77 9.05 -12.07
N ALA A 214 22.70 8.24 -12.14
CA ALA A 214 21.34 8.74 -12.33
C ALA A 214 20.88 9.59 -11.14
N VAL A 215 21.20 9.20 -9.90
CA VAL A 215 20.92 9.99 -8.69
C VAL A 215 21.63 11.34 -8.74
N LYS A 216 22.92 11.37 -9.08
CA LYS A 216 23.69 12.62 -9.21
C LYS A 216 23.09 13.52 -10.28
N ARG A 217 22.86 12.98 -11.48
CA ARG A 217 22.26 13.71 -12.59
C ARG A 217 20.88 14.28 -12.24
N LEU A 218 20.02 13.47 -11.58
CA LEU A 218 18.68 13.90 -11.17
C LEU A 218 18.74 14.99 -10.11
N ARG A 219 19.72 14.92 -9.19
CA ARG A 219 19.95 15.96 -8.17
C ARG A 219 20.40 17.27 -8.80
N GLU A 220 21.24 17.25 -9.82
CA GLU A 220 21.65 18.43 -10.59
C GLU A 220 20.46 19.05 -11.33
N ILE A 221 19.65 18.24 -12.01
CA ILE A 221 18.41 18.67 -12.68
C ILE A 221 17.45 19.30 -11.65
N GLY A 222 17.17 18.60 -10.56
CA GLY A 222 16.25 19.05 -9.52
C GLY A 222 16.70 20.36 -8.86
N ARG A 223 18.00 20.57 -8.74
CA ARG A 223 18.58 21.80 -8.20
C ARG A 223 18.79 22.91 -9.23
N GLN A 224 18.50 22.67 -10.49
CA GLN A 224 18.62 23.65 -11.57
C GLN A 224 20.02 24.35 -11.59
N GLY A 225 21.09 23.62 -11.31
CA GLY A 225 22.45 24.16 -11.25
C GLY A 225 22.77 25.02 -10.01
N ASP A 226 21.84 25.28 -9.10
CA ASP A 226 22.12 25.95 -7.81
C ASP A 226 22.20 24.92 -6.68
N PRO A 227 23.42 24.64 -6.12
CA PRO A 227 23.58 23.66 -5.05
C PRO A 227 22.84 24.05 -3.74
N ARG A 228 22.45 25.32 -3.61
CA ARG A 228 21.67 25.81 -2.47
C ARG A 228 20.20 25.50 -2.61
N ARG A 229 19.71 25.14 -3.81
CA ARG A 229 18.30 24.87 -4.07
C ARG A 229 17.89 23.56 -3.41
N LEU A 230 16.79 23.59 -2.68
CA LEU A 230 16.15 22.40 -2.15
C LEU A 230 15.40 21.69 -3.29
N PHE A 231 15.66 20.40 -3.44
CA PHE A 231 14.96 19.52 -4.38
C PHE A 231 13.98 18.64 -3.62
N LEU A 232 12.69 18.87 -3.80
CA LEU A 232 11.60 18.15 -3.13
C LEU A 232 10.81 17.29 -4.12
N PHE A 233 10.25 16.21 -3.63
CA PHE A 233 9.36 15.36 -4.40
C PHE A 233 8.07 15.06 -3.62
N LYS A 234 6.95 14.90 -4.34
CA LYS A 234 5.68 14.44 -3.79
C LYS A 234 4.94 13.59 -4.80
N ILE A 235 4.46 12.42 -4.37
CA ILE A 235 3.70 11.49 -5.18
C ILE A 235 2.45 10.99 -4.44
N GLY A 236 1.36 10.77 -5.17
CA GLY A 236 0.10 10.21 -4.66
C GLY A 236 -1.09 10.75 -5.44
N ARG A 237 -2.29 10.23 -5.18
CA ARG A 237 -3.53 10.79 -5.73
C ARG A 237 -3.68 12.25 -5.29
N PHE A 238 -4.28 13.09 -6.12
CA PHE A 238 -4.68 14.42 -5.71
C PHE A 238 -5.93 14.35 -4.82
N ASP A 239 -5.71 13.96 -3.58
CA ASP A 239 -6.73 13.82 -2.55
C ASP A 239 -6.43 14.82 -1.43
N PRO A 240 -7.44 15.49 -0.84
CA PRO A 240 -7.24 16.41 0.29
C PRO A 240 -6.46 15.79 1.46
N ASP A 241 -6.71 14.51 1.77
CA ASP A 241 -6.03 13.79 2.85
C ASP A 241 -4.51 13.65 2.62
N LYS A 242 -4.05 13.80 1.37
CA LYS A 242 -2.61 13.83 1.02
C LYS A 242 -1.95 15.17 1.31
N ARG A 243 -2.71 16.16 1.82
CA ARG A 243 -2.21 17.50 2.21
C ARG A 243 -1.35 18.19 1.14
N TRP A 244 -1.83 18.16 -0.11
CA TRP A 244 -1.15 18.81 -1.23
C TRP A 244 -1.01 20.32 -1.05
N MET A 245 -2.05 20.98 -0.49
CA MET A 245 -2.02 22.42 -0.23
C MET A 245 -0.89 22.79 0.76
N MET A 246 -0.74 22.03 1.85
CA MET A 246 0.34 22.21 2.83
C MET A 246 1.73 22.12 2.17
N ALA A 247 1.93 21.14 1.28
CA ALA A 247 3.20 20.98 0.58
C ALA A 247 3.51 22.16 -0.34
N VAL A 248 2.51 22.64 -1.10
CA VAL A 248 2.65 23.80 -2.02
C VAL A 248 2.91 25.09 -1.24
N GLU A 249 2.19 25.31 -0.15
CA GLU A 249 2.40 26.47 0.72
C GLU A 249 3.78 26.48 1.38
N ALA A 250 4.29 25.31 1.81
CA ALA A 250 5.66 25.21 2.32
C ALA A 250 6.70 25.65 1.27
N VAL A 251 6.51 25.25 0.00
CA VAL A 251 7.37 25.71 -1.11
C VAL A 251 7.29 27.22 -1.29
N ALA A 252 6.09 27.82 -1.25
CA ALA A 252 5.92 29.26 -1.35
C ALA A 252 6.60 30.02 -0.21
N ARG A 253 6.45 29.52 1.04
CA ARG A 253 7.09 30.13 2.23
C ARG A 253 8.61 30.05 2.14
N LEU A 254 9.19 28.94 1.72
CA LEU A 254 10.63 28.78 1.45
C LEU A 254 11.11 29.82 0.42
N LYS A 255 10.42 29.93 -0.72
CA LYS A 255 10.75 30.87 -1.79
C LYS A 255 10.68 32.32 -1.30
N HIS A 256 9.61 32.72 -0.62
CA HIS A 256 9.44 34.08 -0.05
C HIS A 256 10.49 34.41 1.01
N SER A 257 10.99 33.39 1.72
CA SER A 257 12.09 33.56 2.70
C SER A 257 13.48 33.55 2.04
N GLY A 258 13.56 33.57 0.70
CA GLY A 258 14.81 33.66 -0.05
C GLY A 258 15.54 32.31 -0.21
N TYR A 259 14.91 31.19 0.11
CA TYR A 259 15.48 29.87 -0.12
C TYR A 259 15.04 29.33 -1.49
N PRO A 260 15.97 29.08 -2.44
CA PRO A 260 15.62 28.48 -3.71
C PRO A 260 15.11 27.04 -3.47
N VAL A 261 13.97 26.72 -4.06
CA VAL A 261 13.32 25.40 -3.91
C VAL A 261 12.68 24.96 -5.22
N THR A 262 12.64 23.68 -5.44
CA THR A 262 11.96 23.04 -6.56
C THR A 262 11.17 21.86 -6.01
N LEU A 263 9.90 21.75 -6.39
CA LEU A 263 9.03 20.64 -6.05
C LEU A 263 8.61 19.90 -7.33
N TYR A 264 8.97 18.62 -7.44
CA TYR A 264 8.42 17.74 -8.45
C TYR A 264 7.19 17.02 -7.88
N VAL A 265 6.10 17.02 -8.64
CA VAL A 265 4.84 16.41 -8.22
C VAL A 265 4.39 15.36 -9.22
N ARG A 266 3.87 14.25 -8.71
CA ARG A 266 3.19 13.23 -9.51
C ARG A 266 1.86 12.90 -8.85
N GLY A 267 0.80 13.48 -9.35
CA GLY A 267 -0.57 13.19 -8.94
C GLY A 267 -1.30 12.28 -9.92
N GLY A 268 -2.57 12.02 -9.65
CA GLY A 268 -3.49 11.35 -10.56
C GLY A 268 -4.27 12.33 -11.44
N ILE A 269 -5.47 11.91 -11.82
CA ILE A 269 -6.40 12.68 -12.66
C ILE A 269 -7.55 13.29 -11.82
N GLU A 270 -7.46 13.22 -10.51
CA GLU A 270 -8.50 13.67 -9.59
C GLU A 270 -8.71 15.20 -9.70
N PRO A 271 -9.96 15.70 -9.62
CA PRO A 271 -10.28 17.12 -9.78
C PRO A 271 -9.50 18.04 -8.83
N HIS A 272 -9.24 17.59 -7.60
CA HIS A 272 -8.47 18.35 -6.60
C HIS A 272 -7.08 18.77 -7.11
N GLY A 273 -6.48 18.04 -8.06
CA GLY A 273 -5.21 18.43 -8.65
C GLY A 273 -5.25 19.79 -9.35
N ALA A 274 -6.35 20.11 -10.03
CA ALA A 274 -6.53 21.42 -10.64
C ALA A 274 -6.60 22.55 -9.60
N ASP A 275 -7.23 22.28 -8.43
CA ASP A 275 -7.32 23.25 -7.35
C ASP A 275 -5.95 23.49 -6.71
N VAL A 276 -5.17 22.42 -6.49
CA VAL A 276 -3.80 22.49 -5.95
C VAL A 276 -2.88 23.33 -6.85
N LEU A 277 -2.88 23.05 -8.16
CA LEU A 277 -2.04 23.78 -9.11
C LEU A 277 -2.50 25.24 -9.28
N ARG A 278 -3.80 25.51 -9.28
CA ARG A 278 -4.36 26.87 -9.28
C ARG A 278 -3.95 27.64 -8.02
N HIS A 279 -4.04 27.00 -6.84
CA HIS A 279 -3.60 27.60 -5.59
C HIS A 279 -2.11 27.94 -5.63
N ALA A 280 -1.26 27.03 -6.10
CA ALA A 280 0.17 27.27 -6.28
C ALA A 280 0.44 28.51 -7.15
N TYR A 281 -0.23 28.63 -8.28
CA TYR A 281 -0.13 29.80 -9.15
C TYR A 281 -0.55 31.09 -8.46
N ASN A 282 -1.68 31.06 -7.73
CA ASN A 282 -2.22 32.25 -7.05
C ASN A 282 -1.31 32.76 -5.91
N ILE A 283 -0.52 31.87 -5.28
CA ILE A 283 0.45 32.24 -4.25
C ILE A 283 1.86 32.55 -4.81
N GLY A 284 1.97 32.73 -6.12
CA GLY A 284 3.18 33.21 -6.81
C GLY A 284 4.20 32.15 -7.19
N LEU A 285 3.82 30.88 -7.28
CA LEU A 285 4.68 29.80 -7.78
C LEU A 285 4.50 29.61 -9.29
N THR A 286 5.61 29.38 -9.98
CA THR A 286 5.61 29.01 -11.40
C THR A 286 5.48 27.50 -11.57
N ILE A 287 4.69 27.05 -12.54
CA ILE A 287 4.38 25.64 -12.76
C ILE A 287 4.73 25.26 -14.20
N GLN A 288 5.40 24.14 -14.36
CA GLN A 288 5.74 23.54 -15.63
C GLN A 288 5.24 22.08 -15.69
N ASP A 289 4.44 21.75 -16.72
CA ASP A 289 4.13 20.36 -17.01
C ASP A 289 5.32 19.69 -17.71
N VAL A 290 5.67 18.49 -17.25
CA VAL A 290 6.65 17.61 -17.90
C VAL A 290 5.90 16.40 -18.44
N VAL A 291 6.02 16.16 -19.75
CA VAL A 291 5.25 15.13 -20.47
C VAL A 291 6.22 14.14 -21.12
N ALA A 292 5.93 12.86 -21.01
CA ALA A 292 6.64 11.80 -21.72
C ALA A 292 5.68 10.63 -21.97
N GLN A 293 6.00 9.78 -22.96
CA GLN A 293 5.17 8.61 -23.28
C GLN A 293 5.91 7.34 -22.88
N ARG A 294 5.43 6.66 -21.80
CA ARG A 294 6.02 5.42 -21.26
C ARG A 294 7.56 5.46 -21.21
N PRO A 295 8.14 6.47 -20.55
CA PRO A 295 9.57 6.71 -20.61
C PRO A 295 10.36 5.64 -19.85
N THR A 296 11.60 5.38 -20.27
CA THR A 296 12.63 4.73 -19.46
C THR A 296 13.19 5.72 -18.43
N LEU A 297 14.05 5.26 -17.52
CA LEU A 297 14.77 6.13 -16.57
C LEU A 297 15.47 7.30 -17.30
N GLU A 298 16.26 7.01 -18.31
CA GLU A 298 17.01 8.04 -19.08
C GLU A 298 16.05 9.04 -19.75
N GLN A 299 14.98 8.56 -20.34
CA GLN A 299 13.98 9.44 -20.95
C GLN A 299 13.23 10.33 -19.93
N CYS A 300 13.05 9.84 -18.68
CA CYS A 300 12.56 10.68 -17.59
C CYS A 300 13.55 11.81 -17.26
N LEU A 301 14.83 11.47 -17.12
CA LEU A 301 15.89 12.44 -16.85
C LEU A 301 15.99 13.48 -17.96
N ASP A 302 15.96 13.06 -19.23
CA ASP A 302 15.99 13.95 -20.39
C ASP A 302 14.76 14.89 -20.42
N ALA A 303 13.56 14.35 -20.17
CA ALA A 303 12.36 15.16 -20.14
C ALA A 303 12.38 16.24 -19.05
N MET A 304 12.92 15.89 -17.87
CA MET A 304 13.10 16.85 -16.79
C MET A 304 14.19 17.87 -17.07
N ALA A 305 15.32 17.46 -17.64
CA ALA A 305 16.43 18.34 -17.99
C ALA A 305 16.05 19.37 -19.07
N ASN A 306 15.17 18.99 -20.00
CA ASN A 306 14.69 19.86 -21.07
C ASN A 306 13.53 20.77 -20.64
N ALA A 307 12.99 20.62 -19.43
CA ALA A 307 11.96 21.49 -18.92
C ALA A 307 12.52 22.88 -18.59
N GLY A 308 11.77 23.93 -18.90
CA GLY A 308 12.13 25.30 -18.53
C GLY A 308 12.13 25.48 -17.00
N PRO A 309 12.74 26.57 -16.49
CA PRO A 309 12.82 26.80 -15.04
C PRO A 309 11.44 27.04 -14.43
N ALA A 310 11.14 26.34 -13.34
CA ALA A 310 9.91 26.49 -12.57
C ALA A 310 10.13 26.17 -11.09
N ASP A 311 9.17 26.54 -10.26
CA ASP A 311 9.13 26.18 -8.84
C ASP A 311 8.49 24.80 -8.65
N ILE A 312 7.47 24.47 -9.46
CA ILE A 312 6.77 23.19 -9.43
C ILE A 312 6.82 22.55 -10.82
N TYR A 313 7.23 21.28 -10.86
CA TYR A 313 7.17 20.45 -12.05
C TYR A 313 6.12 19.36 -11.88
N ASN A 314 5.08 19.40 -12.70
CA ASN A 314 4.01 18.40 -12.71
C ASN A 314 4.36 17.29 -13.72
N LEU A 315 4.74 16.11 -13.21
CA LEU A 315 5.13 14.95 -14.01
C LEU A 315 3.86 14.24 -14.55
N ARG A 316 3.48 14.49 -15.81
CA ARG A 316 2.27 13.98 -16.43
C ARG A 316 2.53 12.71 -17.25
N PHE A 317 3.22 11.75 -16.66
CA PHE A 317 3.50 10.45 -17.27
C PHE A 317 3.58 9.36 -16.20
N PHE A 318 3.49 8.10 -16.62
CA PHE A 318 3.71 6.97 -15.72
C PHE A 318 5.19 6.91 -15.35
N LEU A 319 5.48 6.89 -14.06
CA LEU A 319 6.84 6.80 -13.55
C LEU A 319 7.29 5.33 -13.50
N PRO A 320 8.37 4.96 -14.21
CA PRO A 320 8.99 3.64 -14.04
C PRO A 320 9.46 3.45 -12.58
N GLU A 321 9.37 2.24 -12.07
CA GLU A 321 9.76 1.93 -10.68
C GLU A 321 11.22 2.34 -10.38
N GLU A 322 12.13 2.10 -11.32
CA GLU A 322 13.52 2.51 -11.20
C GLU A 322 13.67 4.03 -11.07
N PHE A 323 12.91 4.81 -11.85
CA PHE A 323 12.90 6.27 -11.71
C PHE A 323 12.33 6.71 -10.38
N VAL A 324 11.25 6.08 -9.89
CA VAL A 324 10.67 6.40 -8.57
C VAL A 324 11.68 6.18 -7.46
N ARG A 325 12.41 5.06 -7.45
CA ARG A 325 13.47 4.81 -6.47
C ARG A 325 14.62 5.82 -6.61
N THR A 326 14.99 6.17 -7.83
CA THR A 326 16.05 7.16 -8.09
C THR A 326 15.67 8.55 -7.57
N ILE A 327 14.42 9.00 -7.79
CA ILE A 327 13.99 10.33 -7.31
C ILE A 327 13.84 10.36 -5.78
N TYR A 328 13.42 9.25 -5.14
CA TYR A 328 13.42 9.14 -3.68
C TYR A 328 14.82 9.30 -3.09
N ALA A 329 15.83 8.69 -3.69
CA ALA A 329 17.24 8.81 -3.26
C ALA A 329 17.85 10.18 -3.58
N ALA A 330 17.45 10.81 -4.69
CA ALA A 330 18.01 12.06 -5.16
C ALA A 330 17.45 13.29 -4.45
N ALA A 331 16.15 13.29 -4.09
CA ALA A 331 15.50 14.41 -3.43
C ALA A 331 16.09 14.69 -2.03
N ASP A 332 16.13 15.96 -1.65
CA ASP A 332 16.49 16.34 -0.29
C ASP A 332 15.44 15.84 0.71
N ALA A 333 14.15 15.83 0.29
CA ALA A 333 13.08 15.15 1.01
C ALA A 333 11.90 14.81 0.07
N THR A 334 11.20 13.73 0.38
CA THR A 334 9.91 13.38 -0.24
C THR A 334 8.78 13.69 0.74
N LEU A 335 7.80 14.49 0.28
CA LEU A 335 6.69 14.94 1.10
C LEU A 335 5.54 13.92 1.07
N ALA A 336 5.65 12.89 1.90
CA ALA A 336 4.62 11.86 2.14
C ALA A 336 3.69 12.26 3.31
N ASN A 337 3.43 13.55 3.47
CA ASN A 337 2.80 14.22 4.62
C ASN A 337 1.27 14.08 4.65
N SER A 338 0.74 12.88 4.42
CA SER A 338 -0.71 12.60 4.50
C SER A 338 -1.25 12.84 5.90
N GLY A 339 -2.45 13.41 5.99
CA GLY A 339 -3.12 13.66 7.27
C GLY A 339 -3.71 12.40 7.88
N HIS A 340 -4.48 11.70 7.06
CA HIS A 340 -5.16 10.46 7.46
C HIS A 340 -4.89 9.38 6.43
N GLU A 341 -3.97 8.50 6.73
CA GLU A 341 -3.63 7.39 5.84
C GLU A 341 -3.58 6.09 6.63
N PRO A 342 -4.22 5.03 6.16
CA PRO A 342 -4.28 3.76 6.88
C PRO A 342 -2.91 3.18 7.21
N PHE A 343 -1.90 3.34 6.32
CA PHE A 343 -0.56 2.83 6.56
C PHE A 343 0.55 3.75 6.01
N GLY A 344 0.46 4.20 4.74
CA GLY A 344 1.44 5.13 4.16
C GLY A 344 2.64 4.46 3.50
N LEU A 345 2.43 3.65 2.46
CA LEU A 345 3.49 2.93 1.74
C LEU A 345 4.57 3.87 1.17
N VAL A 346 4.20 5.06 0.68
CA VAL A 346 5.15 5.99 0.05
C VAL A 346 6.33 6.33 0.96
N ALA A 347 6.08 6.60 2.25
CA ALA A 347 7.17 6.91 3.17
C ALA A 347 8.11 5.72 3.38
N LEU A 348 7.57 4.51 3.45
CA LEU A 348 8.35 3.29 3.58
C LEU A 348 9.17 2.99 2.31
N GLU A 349 8.63 3.24 1.12
CA GLU A 349 9.34 3.15 -0.15
C GLU A 349 10.49 4.17 -0.24
N VAL A 350 10.28 5.40 0.26
CA VAL A 350 11.32 6.43 0.37
C VAL A 350 12.45 5.96 1.28
N MET A 351 12.12 5.42 2.45
CA MET A 351 13.09 4.84 3.38
C MET A 351 13.88 3.69 2.72
N ALA A 352 13.19 2.80 2.00
CA ALA A 352 13.82 1.70 1.27
C ALA A 352 14.83 2.17 0.22
N ALA A 353 14.58 3.31 -0.43
CA ALA A 353 15.49 3.94 -1.38
C ALA A 353 16.56 4.83 -0.73
N GLN A 354 16.71 4.80 0.59
CA GLN A 354 17.61 5.69 1.35
C GLN A 354 17.29 7.18 1.13
N GLY A 355 16.01 7.52 0.95
CA GLY A 355 15.50 8.89 0.91
C GLY A 355 15.14 9.39 2.31
N ILE A 356 14.83 10.70 2.41
CA ILE A 356 14.24 11.29 3.60
C ILE A 356 12.74 11.43 3.38
N ALA A 357 11.95 10.70 4.17
CA ALA A 357 10.50 10.81 4.17
C ALA A 357 10.06 11.89 5.17
N VAL A 358 9.25 12.84 4.70
CA VAL A 358 8.47 13.73 5.56
C VAL A 358 7.05 13.18 5.59
N THR A 359 6.65 12.54 6.69
CA THR A 359 5.36 11.88 6.84
C THR A 359 4.39 12.70 7.68
N GLY A 360 3.09 12.38 7.62
CA GLY A 360 2.14 12.80 8.64
C GLY A 360 2.12 11.83 9.84
N SER A 361 1.34 12.16 10.84
CA SER A 361 1.26 11.42 12.12
C SER A 361 0.72 9.98 12.01
N THR A 362 0.17 9.59 10.86
CA THR A 362 -0.41 8.25 10.68
C THR A 362 0.61 7.16 10.34
N GLY A 363 1.89 7.50 10.17
CA GLY A 363 3.00 6.55 9.96
C GLY A 363 3.57 5.95 11.26
N GLU A 364 2.85 5.99 12.37
CA GLU A 364 3.31 5.61 13.72
C GLU A 364 3.79 4.15 13.87
N ASP A 365 3.49 3.29 12.91
CA ASP A 365 3.97 1.91 12.92
C ASP A 365 5.45 1.77 12.59
N TYR A 366 6.02 2.73 11.85
CA TYR A 366 7.39 2.67 11.36
C TYR A 366 8.15 4.00 11.41
N ALA A 367 7.45 5.15 11.40
CA ALA A 367 8.10 6.46 11.35
C ALA A 367 8.28 7.05 12.76
N ILE A 368 9.53 7.32 13.12
CA ILE A 368 9.94 7.97 14.37
C ILE A 368 10.66 9.27 14.00
N SER A 369 10.10 10.41 14.46
CA SER A 369 10.60 11.73 14.07
C SER A 369 12.06 11.93 14.48
N PHE A 370 12.87 12.43 13.54
CA PHE A 370 14.31 12.61 13.67
C PHE A 370 15.13 11.36 13.95
N GLU A 371 14.53 10.17 13.95
CA GLU A 371 15.27 8.90 14.04
C GLU A 371 15.43 8.29 12.66
N ASN A 372 14.32 8.01 11.97
CA ASN A 372 14.28 7.33 10.67
C ASN A 372 13.42 8.04 9.61
N ALA A 373 12.72 9.09 10.00
CA ALA A 373 11.88 9.96 9.18
C ALA A 373 11.76 11.35 9.82
N ILE A 374 11.07 12.25 9.13
CA ILE A 374 10.50 13.47 9.71
C ILE A 374 8.98 13.26 9.80
N VAL A 375 8.40 13.52 10.97
CA VAL A 375 6.96 13.39 11.19
C VAL A 375 6.37 14.77 11.42
N THR A 376 5.39 15.17 10.59
CA THR A 376 4.62 16.40 10.79
C THR A 376 3.42 16.11 11.70
N GLU A 377 3.25 16.93 12.72
CA GLU A 377 2.20 16.77 13.72
C GLU A 377 0.99 17.68 13.46
N THR A 378 1.21 18.76 12.71
CA THR A 378 0.20 19.79 12.44
C THR A 378 -0.12 19.92 10.96
N ASP A 379 -1.08 20.78 10.63
CA ASP A 379 -1.41 21.18 9.25
C ASP A 379 -0.66 22.47 8.83
N ASP A 380 0.23 23.01 9.68
CA ASP A 380 0.95 24.24 9.38
C ASP A 380 2.14 23.97 8.43
N PRO A 381 2.17 24.57 7.23
CA PRO A 381 3.30 24.47 6.31
C PRO A 381 4.65 24.90 6.90
N ASP A 382 4.68 25.76 7.92
CA ASP A 382 5.93 26.19 8.58
C ASP A 382 6.63 25.05 9.31
N GLU A 383 5.91 24.01 9.68
CA GLU A 383 6.51 22.80 10.23
C GLU A 383 7.41 22.10 9.19
N ILE A 384 6.94 21.94 7.95
CA ILE A 384 7.76 21.39 6.85
C ILE A 384 8.96 22.33 6.58
N VAL A 385 8.73 23.63 6.51
CA VAL A 385 9.78 24.64 6.29
C VAL A 385 10.86 24.53 7.36
N GLY A 386 10.48 24.51 8.64
CA GLY A 386 11.40 24.41 9.77
C GLY A 386 12.28 23.16 9.70
N TYR A 387 11.68 22.00 9.44
CA TYR A 387 12.40 20.74 9.33
C TYR A 387 13.35 20.69 8.13
N LEU A 388 12.94 21.18 6.96
CA LEU A 388 13.82 21.22 5.78
C LEU A 388 15.02 22.14 6.00
N LEU A 389 14.81 23.30 6.63
CA LEU A 389 15.90 24.23 6.96
C LEU A 389 16.82 23.69 8.06
N TYR A 390 16.29 22.94 9.03
CA TYR A 390 17.10 22.24 10.02
C TYR A 390 17.98 21.19 9.34
N LEU A 391 17.40 20.27 8.58
CA LEU A 391 18.13 19.21 7.89
C LEU A 391 19.22 19.77 6.96
N ARG A 392 18.94 20.87 6.27
CA ARG A 392 19.93 21.53 5.42
C ARG A 392 21.17 21.99 6.18
N ARG A 393 21.04 22.37 7.44
CA ARG A 393 22.17 22.82 8.30
C ARG A 393 22.89 21.63 8.96
N HIS A 394 22.27 20.46 8.96
CA HIS A 394 22.72 19.25 9.65
C HIS A 394 22.80 18.06 8.69
N PRO A 395 23.78 18.03 7.75
CA PRO A 395 23.93 16.95 6.79
C PRO A 395 24.21 15.59 7.46
N GLU A 396 24.84 15.59 8.64
CA GLU A 396 25.06 14.40 9.48
C GLU A 396 23.74 13.76 9.93
N GLU A 397 22.74 14.58 10.26
CA GLU A 397 21.41 14.11 10.61
C GLU A 397 20.68 13.52 9.41
N GLN A 398 20.84 14.13 8.22
CA GLN A 398 20.26 13.57 7.00
C GLN A 398 20.78 12.16 6.75
N GLU A 399 22.08 11.94 6.85
CA GLU A 399 22.70 10.63 6.61
C GLU A 399 22.23 9.62 7.67
N ARG A 400 22.18 10.01 8.91
CA ARG A 400 21.69 9.17 10.01
C ARG A 400 20.25 8.73 9.79
N ILE A 401 19.36 9.65 9.39
CA ILE A 401 17.94 9.36 9.10
C ILE A 401 17.82 8.43 7.90
N ARG A 402 18.61 8.64 6.82
CA ARG A 402 18.61 7.78 5.64
C ARG A 402 19.00 6.33 5.98
N CYS A 403 20.07 6.15 6.74
CA CYS A 403 20.51 4.83 7.19
C CYS A 403 19.49 4.15 8.10
N ALA A 404 18.96 4.86 9.09
CA ALA A 404 17.96 4.32 10.01
C ALA A 404 16.63 4.02 9.30
N GLY A 405 16.21 4.87 8.36
CA GLY A 405 15.04 4.63 7.52
C GLY A 405 15.18 3.35 6.69
N ARG A 406 16.34 3.13 6.08
CA ARG A 406 16.62 1.89 5.34
C ARG A 406 16.50 0.66 6.22
N ASN A 407 17.11 0.67 7.41
CA ASN A 407 17.02 -0.45 8.36
C ASN A 407 15.58 -0.71 8.81
N THR A 408 14.78 0.36 8.95
CA THR A 408 13.35 0.22 9.23
C THR A 408 12.60 -0.43 8.07
N ALA A 409 12.83 0.01 6.84
CA ALA A 409 12.17 -0.53 5.65
C ALA A 409 12.43 -2.04 5.47
N GLU A 410 13.62 -2.52 5.83
CA GLU A 410 13.98 -3.95 5.80
C GLU A 410 13.09 -4.81 6.72
N GLN A 411 12.60 -4.25 7.83
CA GLN A 411 11.69 -4.93 8.76
C GLN A 411 10.26 -5.04 8.22
N PHE A 412 9.94 -4.29 7.17
CA PHE A 412 8.64 -4.28 6.51
C PHE A 412 8.66 -4.97 5.13
N LEU A 413 9.67 -5.78 4.83
CA LEU A 413 9.61 -6.67 3.68
C LEU A 413 8.45 -7.66 3.83
N TRP A 414 7.80 -8.03 2.73
CA TRP A 414 6.72 -9.01 2.78
C TRP A 414 7.14 -10.32 3.43
N SER A 415 8.38 -10.77 3.28
CA SER A 415 8.91 -11.96 3.98
C SER A 415 8.83 -11.81 5.50
N GLN A 416 9.23 -10.64 6.05
CA GLN A 416 9.15 -10.36 7.50
C GLN A 416 7.69 -10.23 7.98
N VAL A 417 6.84 -9.61 7.18
CA VAL A 417 5.40 -9.51 7.47
C VAL A 417 4.76 -10.89 7.49
N ILE A 418 5.12 -11.78 6.55
CA ILE A 418 4.60 -13.16 6.47
C ILE A 418 5.11 -13.98 7.65
N GLU A 419 6.38 -13.89 8.04
CA GLU A 419 6.90 -14.55 9.23
C GLU A 419 6.11 -14.16 10.49
N ASN A 420 5.86 -12.88 10.68
CA ASN A 420 5.02 -12.38 11.77
C ASN A 420 3.56 -12.85 11.67
N LEU A 421 3.01 -12.93 10.46
CA LEU A 421 1.66 -13.45 10.20
C LEU A 421 1.59 -14.92 10.60
N VAL A 422 2.55 -15.73 10.18
CA VAL A 422 2.63 -17.16 10.52
C VAL A 422 2.64 -17.37 12.03
N GLY A 423 3.46 -16.62 12.79
CA GLY A 423 3.46 -16.69 14.24
C GLY A 423 2.10 -16.36 14.89
N LYS A 424 1.35 -15.38 14.30
CA LYS A 424 -0.01 -15.06 14.76
C LYS A 424 -1.00 -16.19 14.41
N LEU A 425 -0.87 -16.79 13.22
CA LEU A 425 -1.71 -17.91 12.79
C LEU A 425 -1.49 -19.15 13.67
N GLU A 426 -0.26 -19.45 14.07
CA GLU A 426 0.04 -20.55 15.00
C GLU A 426 -0.59 -20.32 16.38
N PHE A 427 -0.56 -19.09 16.87
CA PHE A 427 -1.29 -18.73 18.09
C PHE A 427 -2.81 -18.98 17.95
N LEU A 428 -3.41 -18.55 16.83
CA LEU A 428 -4.83 -18.74 16.55
C LEU A 428 -5.19 -20.23 16.38
N ALA A 429 -4.33 -21.00 15.72
CA ALA A 429 -4.49 -22.43 15.53
C ALA A 429 -4.54 -23.17 16.87
N ARG A 430 -3.59 -22.86 17.77
CA ARG A 430 -3.59 -23.41 19.13
C ARG A 430 -4.87 -23.07 19.89
N LYS A 431 -5.38 -21.84 19.74
CA LYS A 431 -6.64 -21.40 20.35
C LYS A 431 -7.86 -22.15 19.81
N GLN A 432 -7.81 -22.63 18.55
CA GLN A 432 -8.86 -23.42 17.89
C GLN A 432 -8.63 -24.94 18.00
N ASP A 433 -7.59 -25.38 18.71
CA ASP A 433 -7.18 -26.81 18.81
C ASP A 433 -6.90 -27.44 17.42
N ILE A 434 -6.34 -26.62 16.49
CA ILE A 434 -5.83 -27.12 15.21
C ILE A 434 -4.41 -27.65 15.41
N ARG A 435 -4.19 -28.92 15.01
CA ARG A 435 -2.89 -29.57 14.98
C ARG A 435 -2.37 -29.67 13.56
N PHE A 436 -1.10 -29.42 13.36
CA PHE A 436 -0.42 -29.46 12.06
C PHE A 436 0.34 -30.75 11.83
#